data_62578cf670e9c866d4e9e8ab688f999f
#
_entry.id   62578cf670e9c866d4e9e8ab688f999f
#
_cell.length_a   1.000
_cell.length_b   1.000
_cell.length_c   1.000
_cell.angle_alpha   90.00
_cell.angle_beta   90.00
_cell.angle_gamma   90.00
#
_symmetry.space_group_name_H-M   'P 1'
#
loop_
_entity.id
_entity.type
_entity.pdbx_description
1 polymer ?
#
loop_
_entity_poly.entity_id
_entity_poly.type
_entity_poly.pdbx_seq_one_letter_code
_entity_poly.pdbx_strand_id
1 'polypeptide(L)'
;MHSAYSDLWSATMHTAESIRQGSPRAEHDFSKMTPNELRSFVTGLDAGASASARRLHKEFDMNRFQTLLDAGGGSGGLAIALSKLCPKIKLTVGELENVVPITKECIESEGLGKTIGTIEIDLTSYQPTSTFDAIVLRSVLQVMSPEDAQITMKNATKALNPNGEIFMLGRMLDDSRLSPTEAVAVNVMFLNVYPSGQAYTESEYRSFFLKAGLENIERKQMSGGYSILHASKKN
;
A
#
# COMPACT_ATOMS: atom_id res chain seq x y z
N MET A 1 -6.46 -23.83 0.18
CA MET A 1 -6.50 -22.37 0.19
C MET A 1 -5.07 -21.87 0.03
N HIS A 2 -4.66 -21.48 -1.20
CA HIS A 2 -3.36 -20.85 -1.43
C HIS A 2 -3.45 -19.43 -0.87
N SER A 3 -2.56 -19.07 0.03
CA SER A 3 -2.46 -17.70 0.54
C SER A 3 -1.42 -16.93 -0.29
N ALA A 4 -1.56 -15.60 -0.38
CA ALA A 4 -0.55 -14.75 -1.02
C ALA A 4 0.87 -15.02 -0.48
N TYR A 5 1.00 -15.43 0.77
CA TYR A 5 2.27 -15.82 1.38
C TYR A 5 2.84 -17.15 0.86
N SER A 6 1.99 -18.12 0.47
CA SER A 6 2.47 -19.38 -0.11
C SER A 6 3.10 -19.17 -1.48
N ASP A 7 2.50 -18.28 -2.27
CA ASP A 7 3.00 -17.96 -3.62
C ASP A 7 4.32 -17.20 -3.55
N LEU A 8 4.41 -16.23 -2.62
CA LEU A 8 5.64 -15.50 -2.35
C LEU A 8 6.75 -16.42 -1.82
N TRP A 9 6.41 -17.39 -0.98
CA TRP A 9 7.38 -18.38 -0.50
C TRP A 9 7.88 -19.26 -1.65
N SER A 10 6.98 -19.76 -2.50
CA SER A 10 7.35 -20.55 -3.67
C SER A 10 8.26 -19.77 -4.62
N ALA A 11 8.01 -18.47 -4.80
CA ALA A 11 8.83 -17.60 -5.62
C ALA A 11 10.30 -17.54 -5.13
N THR A 12 10.55 -17.63 -3.81
CA THR A 12 11.92 -17.59 -3.27
C THR A 12 12.79 -18.77 -3.72
N MET A 13 12.19 -19.90 -4.13
CA MET A 13 12.92 -21.04 -4.65
C MET A 13 13.62 -20.73 -5.98
N HIS A 14 13.20 -19.67 -6.68
CA HIS A 14 13.75 -19.23 -7.96
C HIS A 14 14.82 -18.13 -7.83
N THR A 15 15.23 -17.76 -6.62
CA THR A 15 16.14 -16.61 -6.38
C THR A 15 17.44 -16.72 -7.18
N ALA A 16 18.06 -17.89 -7.23
CA ALA A 16 19.30 -18.07 -7.99
C ALA A 16 19.11 -17.88 -9.50
N GLU A 17 17.94 -18.25 -10.03
CA GLU A 17 17.60 -18.06 -11.45
C GLU A 17 17.31 -16.60 -11.74
N SER A 18 16.51 -15.94 -10.88
CA SER A 18 16.18 -14.52 -11.00
C SER A 18 17.45 -13.65 -11.00
N ILE A 19 18.41 -13.95 -10.11
CA ILE A 19 19.69 -13.24 -10.07
C ILE A 19 20.51 -13.46 -11.35
N ARG A 20 20.61 -14.71 -11.85
CA ARG A 20 21.37 -15.00 -13.07
C ARG A 20 20.79 -14.33 -14.32
N GLN A 21 19.47 -14.19 -14.37
CA GLN A 21 18.77 -13.63 -15.54
C GLN A 21 18.57 -12.12 -15.43
N GLY A 22 18.73 -11.53 -14.22
CA GLY A 22 18.43 -10.12 -13.97
C GLY A 22 16.94 -9.78 -14.11
N SER A 23 16.04 -10.76 -13.93
CA SER A 23 14.59 -10.58 -14.05
C SER A 23 13.84 -11.58 -13.18
N PRO A 24 12.62 -11.23 -12.70
CA PRO A 24 11.78 -12.12 -11.89
C PRO A 24 11.43 -13.42 -12.63
N ARG A 25 11.49 -14.55 -11.92
CA ARG A 25 11.06 -15.85 -12.46
C ARG A 25 9.62 -16.22 -12.11
N ALA A 26 9.05 -15.56 -11.11
CA ALA A 26 7.67 -15.75 -10.66
C ALA A 26 6.95 -14.38 -10.62
N GLU A 27 7.01 -13.66 -11.74
CA GLU A 27 6.48 -12.29 -11.83
C GLU A 27 5.00 -12.22 -11.46
N HIS A 28 4.67 -11.29 -10.58
CA HIS A 28 3.30 -10.91 -10.24
C HIS A 28 2.84 -9.78 -11.16
N ASP A 29 2.35 -10.14 -12.33
CA ASP A 29 1.72 -9.21 -13.26
C ASP A 29 0.19 -9.27 -13.08
N PHE A 30 -0.36 -8.29 -12.38
CA PHE A 30 -1.80 -8.22 -12.09
C PHE A 30 -2.67 -8.14 -13.36
N SER A 31 -2.11 -7.71 -14.49
CA SER A 31 -2.82 -7.65 -15.76
C SER A 31 -2.97 -9.02 -16.43
N LYS A 32 -2.13 -9.97 -16.07
CA LYS A 32 -2.11 -11.34 -16.62
C LYS A 32 -2.73 -12.39 -15.70
N MET A 33 -3.00 -12.04 -14.44
CA MET A 33 -3.65 -12.94 -13.50
C MET A 33 -5.08 -13.26 -13.95
N THR A 34 -5.47 -14.52 -13.82
CA THR A 34 -6.88 -14.90 -13.93
C THR A 34 -7.70 -14.26 -12.80
N PRO A 35 -9.01 -14.05 -12.96
CA PRO A 35 -9.86 -13.49 -11.91
C PRO A 35 -9.74 -14.22 -10.56
N ASN A 36 -9.57 -15.54 -10.57
CA ASN A 36 -9.42 -16.35 -9.35
C ASN A 36 -8.05 -16.14 -8.68
N GLU A 37 -6.97 -16.06 -9.46
CA GLU A 37 -5.63 -15.77 -8.94
C GLU A 37 -5.58 -14.36 -8.34
N LEU A 38 -6.09 -13.37 -9.07
CA LEU A 38 -6.15 -11.99 -8.59
C LEU A 38 -6.95 -11.87 -7.30
N ARG A 39 -8.14 -12.51 -7.23
CA ARG A 39 -8.95 -12.57 -6.02
C ARG A 39 -8.19 -13.21 -4.86
N SER A 40 -7.59 -14.37 -5.10
CA SER A 40 -6.84 -15.09 -4.06
C SER A 40 -5.66 -14.28 -3.53
N PHE A 41 -4.96 -13.59 -4.41
CA PHE A 41 -3.86 -12.70 -4.05
C PHE A 41 -4.35 -11.52 -3.19
N VAL A 42 -5.35 -10.79 -3.68
CA VAL A 42 -5.86 -9.57 -3.05
C VAL A 42 -6.46 -9.87 -1.67
N THR A 43 -7.32 -10.90 -1.55
CA THR A 43 -7.93 -11.29 -0.27
C THR A 43 -6.93 -11.94 0.69
N GLY A 44 -5.88 -12.56 0.17
CA GLY A 44 -4.80 -13.12 0.99
C GLY A 44 -4.05 -12.08 1.85
N LEU A 45 -4.20 -10.78 1.55
CA LEU A 45 -3.57 -9.68 2.27
C LEU A 45 -4.42 -9.09 3.42
N ASP A 46 -5.68 -9.53 3.58
CA ASP A 46 -6.68 -8.92 4.48
C ASP A 46 -6.27 -8.90 5.95
N ALA A 47 -5.71 -9.99 6.44
CA ALA A 47 -5.27 -10.07 7.83
C ALA A 47 -4.23 -8.97 8.15
N GLY A 48 -3.28 -8.75 7.22
CA GLY A 48 -2.29 -7.69 7.32
C GLY A 48 -2.89 -6.30 7.20
N ALA A 49 -3.87 -6.12 6.31
CA ALA A 49 -4.58 -4.86 6.11
C ALA A 49 -5.37 -4.44 7.37
N SER A 50 -6.13 -5.37 7.94
CA SER A 50 -6.87 -5.16 9.20
C SER A 50 -5.94 -4.89 10.39
N ALA A 51 -4.78 -5.53 10.47
CA ALA A 51 -3.78 -5.24 11.50
C ALA A 51 -3.20 -3.83 11.34
N SER A 52 -2.96 -3.38 10.10
CA SER A 52 -2.50 -2.04 9.78
C SER A 52 -3.51 -0.97 10.19
N ALA A 53 -4.81 -1.19 9.96
CA ALA A 53 -5.89 -0.29 10.39
C ALA A 53 -5.91 -0.09 11.91
N ARG A 54 -5.84 -1.20 12.67
CA ARG A 54 -5.75 -1.14 14.14
C ARG A 54 -4.51 -0.38 14.62
N ARG A 55 -3.40 -0.54 13.91
CA ARG A 55 -2.16 0.16 14.27
C ARG A 55 -2.25 1.64 13.97
N LEU A 56 -2.77 2.04 12.80
CA LEU A 56 -3.04 3.44 12.48
C LEU A 56 -3.92 4.09 13.55
N HIS A 57 -5.02 3.45 13.91
CA HIS A 57 -5.93 3.95 14.92
C HIS A 57 -5.29 4.08 16.32
N LYS A 58 -4.35 3.18 16.66
CA LYS A 58 -3.63 3.22 17.95
C LYS A 58 -2.58 4.34 18.01
N GLU A 59 -1.84 4.54 16.91
CA GLU A 59 -0.69 5.46 16.88
C GLU A 59 -1.08 6.90 16.53
N PHE A 60 -2.24 7.06 15.86
CA PHE A 60 -2.72 8.36 15.37
C PHE A 60 -4.21 8.55 15.70
N ASP A 61 -4.60 9.78 15.99
CA ASP A 61 -6.02 10.12 16.12
C ASP A 61 -6.69 10.17 14.75
N MET A 62 -7.11 9.00 14.26
CA MET A 62 -7.77 8.90 12.96
C MET A 62 -9.16 9.57 12.97
N ASN A 63 -9.82 9.73 14.11
CA ASN A 63 -11.16 10.34 14.20
C ASN A 63 -11.20 11.84 13.86
N ARG A 64 -10.06 12.49 13.76
CA ARG A 64 -9.96 13.91 13.35
C ARG A 64 -10.20 14.13 11.85
N PHE A 65 -10.11 13.10 11.03
CA PHE A 65 -10.35 13.17 9.60
C PHE A 65 -11.83 12.92 9.26
N GLN A 66 -12.35 13.67 8.29
CA GLN A 66 -13.70 13.47 7.76
C GLN A 66 -13.71 12.52 6.56
N THR A 67 -12.66 12.59 5.75
CA THR A 67 -12.52 11.78 4.53
C THR A 67 -11.16 11.10 4.48
N LEU A 68 -11.15 9.82 4.03
CA LEU A 68 -9.92 9.06 3.86
C LEU A 68 -9.96 8.22 2.59
N LEU A 69 -8.88 8.26 1.83
CA LEU A 69 -8.62 7.38 0.69
C LEU A 69 -7.62 6.28 1.09
N ASP A 70 -8.05 5.03 0.99
CA ASP A 70 -7.19 3.84 1.03
C ASP A 70 -6.72 3.56 -0.41
N ALA A 71 -5.56 4.10 -0.77
CA ALA A 71 -5.05 4.11 -2.14
C ALA A 71 -4.21 2.85 -2.42
N GLY A 72 -4.65 2.02 -3.36
CA GLY A 72 -4.15 0.66 -3.55
C GLY A 72 -4.64 -0.25 -2.41
N GLY A 73 -5.91 -0.12 -1.99
CA GLY A 73 -6.46 -0.76 -0.80
C GLY A 73 -6.82 -2.25 -0.97
N GLY A 74 -6.62 -2.83 -2.15
CA GLY A 74 -6.85 -4.24 -2.44
C GLY A 74 -8.31 -4.63 -2.24
N SER A 75 -8.55 -5.64 -1.40
CA SER A 75 -9.90 -6.07 -1.00
C SER A 75 -10.70 -5.05 -0.17
N GLY A 76 -10.07 -3.94 0.26
CA GLY A 76 -10.65 -2.98 1.19
C GLY A 76 -10.49 -3.35 2.67
N GLY A 77 -9.69 -4.36 3.00
CA GLY A 77 -9.55 -4.87 4.37
C GLY A 77 -9.11 -3.81 5.39
N LEU A 78 -8.30 -2.81 4.98
CA LEU A 78 -7.94 -1.68 5.84
C LEU A 78 -9.15 -0.75 6.06
N ALA A 79 -9.83 -0.36 5.00
CA ALA A 79 -11.02 0.50 5.08
C ALA A 79 -12.15 -0.16 5.86
N ILE A 80 -12.40 -1.46 5.66
CA ILE A 80 -13.38 -2.25 6.42
C ILE A 80 -13.05 -2.24 7.92
N ALA A 81 -11.79 -2.42 8.28
CA ALA A 81 -11.40 -2.38 9.69
C ALA A 81 -11.48 -0.97 10.28
N LEU A 82 -11.07 0.07 9.53
CA LEU A 82 -11.18 1.46 9.96
C LEU A 82 -12.64 1.90 10.12
N SER A 83 -13.57 1.47 9.27
CA SER A 83 -14.98 1.83 9.40
C SER A 83 -15.58 1.39 10.73
N LYS A 84 -15.12 0.26 11.27
CA LYS A 84 -15.52 -0.27 12.58
C LYS A 84 -14.88 0.49 13.75
N LEU A 85 -13.65 0.99 13.56
CA LEU A 85 -12.89 1.73 14.59
C LEU A 85 -13.23 3.23 14.61
N CYS A 86 -13.51 3.81 13.44
CA CYS A 86 -13.72 5.24 13.22
C CYS A 86 -14.99 5.45 12.37
N PRO A 87 -16.20 5.19 12.91
CA PRO A 87 -17.44 5.11 12.12
C PRO A 87 -17.89 6.45 11.52
N LYS A 88 -17.25 7.57 11.88
CA LYS A 88 -17.58 8.89 11.33
C LYS A 88 -16.78 9.26 10.09
N ILE A 89 -15.68 8.53 9.81
CA ILE A 89 -14.84 8.81 8.64
C ILE A 89 -15.55 8.28 7.39
N LYS A 90 -15.66 9.11 6.38
CA LYS A 90 -16.08 8.71 5.03
C LYS A 90 -14.89 8.06 4.33
N LEU A 91 -14.96 6.76 4.13
CA LEU A 91 -13.88 5.95 3.55
C LEU A 91 -14.12 5.72 2.05
N THR A 92 -13.06 5.79 1.28
CA THR A 92 -13.02 5.42 -0.13
C THR A 92 -11.83 4.52 -0.37
N VAL A 93 -12.02 3.41 -1.09
CA VAL A 93 -10.94 2.54 -1.55
C VAL A 93 -10.69 2.84 -3.02
N GLY A 94 -9.44 3.17 -3.33
CA GLY A 94 -8.99 3.38 -4.70
C GLY A 94 -8.16 2.19 -5.16
N GLU A 95 -8.50 1.61 -6.32
CA GLU A 95 -7.83 0.44 -6.87
C GLU A 95 -7.87 0.41 -8.40
N LEU A 96 -7.05 -0.47 -8.98
CA LEU A 96 -7.02 -0.72 -10.42
C LEU A 96 -8.38 -1.24 -10.91
N GLU A 97 -8.73 -0.95 -12.16
CA GLU A 97 -9.99 -1.32 -12.80
C GLU A 97 -10.35 -2.80 -12.60
N ASN A 98 -9.39 -3.71 -12.78
CA ASN A 98 -9.59 -5.15 -12.63
C ASN A 98 -9.70 -5.61 -11.16
N VAL A 99 -9.27 -4.81 -10.18
CA VAL A 99 -9.35 -5.11 -8.73
C VAL A 99 -10.64 -4.57 -8.12
N VAL A 100 -11.14 -3.41 -8.58
CA VAL A 100 -12.34 -2.76 -8.03
C VAL A 100 -13.56 -3.68 -7.89
N PRO A 101 -13.88 -4.59 -8.83
CA PRO A 101 -14.99 -5.54 -8.64
C PRO A 101 -14.80 -6.45 -7.42
N ILE A 102 -13.58 -6.92 -7.17
CA ILE A 102 -13.23 -7.74 -6.00
C ILE A 102 -13.39 -6.93 -4.72
N THR A 103 -12.88 -5.69 -4.72
CA THR A 103 -13.01 -4.74 -3.60
C THR A 103 -14.47 -4.51 -3.23
N LYS A 104 -15.32 -4.23 -4.21
CA LYS A 104 -16.77 -4.03 -4.01
C LYS A 104 -17.43 -5.24 -3.36
N GLU A 105 -17.18 -6.41 -3.90
CA GLU A 105 -17.75 -7.66 -3.37
C GLU A 105 -17.30 -7.91 -1.92
N CYS A 106 -16.03 -7.70 -1.60
CA CYS A 106 -15.52 -7.84 -0.23
C CYS A 106 -16.20 -6.84 0.74
N ILE A 107 -16.35 -5.59 0.34
CA ILE A 107 -17.02 -4.55 1.13
C ILE A 107 -18.51 -4.88 1.31
N GLU A 108 -19.18 -5.34 0.26
CA GLU A 108 -20.59 -5.74 0.29
C GLU A 108 -20.83 -6.97 1.17
N SER A 109 -19.93 -7.96 1.16
CA SER A 109 -20.02 -9.16 2.00
C SER A 109 -19.94 -8.83 3.51
N GLU A 110 -19.30 -7.70 3.87
CA GLU A 110 -19.26 -7.17 5.24
C GLU A 110 -20.45 -6.24 5.58
N GLY A 111 -21.41 -6.07 4.65
CA GLY A 111 -22.56 -5.19 4.81
C GLY A 111 -22.23 -3.69 4.75
N LEU A 112 -21.06 -3.31 4.22
CA LEU A 112 -20.53 -1.95 4.23
C LEU A 112 -20.63 -1.22 2.88
N GLY A 113 -21.31 -1.78 1.87
CA GLY A 113 -21.41 -1.22 0.52
C GLY A 113 -22.06 0.18 0.45
N LYS A 114 -22.81 0.60 1.49
CA LYS A 114 -23.36 1.96 1.60
C LYS A 114 -22.44 2.92 2.39
N THR A 115 -21.40 2.41 3.03
CA THR A 115 -20.54 3.15 3.97
C THR A 115 -19.19 3.44 3.37
N ILE A 116 -18.65 2.50 2.58
CA ILE A 116 -17.32 2.61 1.97
C ILE A 116 -17.50 2.75 0.46
N GLY A 117 -17.01 3.85 -0.10
CA GLY A 117 -16.97 4.09 -1.55
C GLY A 117 -15.79 3.36 -2.21
N THR A 118 -15.91 3.15 -3.53
CA THR A 118 -14.79 2.64 -4.35
C THR A 118 -14.60 3.51 -5.57
N ILE A 119 -13.35 3.73 -5.97
CA ILE A 119 -12.99 4.44 -7.19
C ILE A 119 -11.93 3.67 -7.98
N GLU A 120 -11.98 3.76 -9.29
CA GLU A 120 -10.95 3.21 -10.16
C GLU A 120 -9.81 4.21 -10.28
N ILE A 121 -8.62 3.80 -9.89
CA ILE A 121 -7.41 4.61 -10.00
C ILE A 121 -6.19 3.76 -10.34
N ASP A 122 -5.42 4.23 -11.29
CA ASP A 122 -4.02 3.89 -11.43
C ASP A 122 -3.20 5.05 -10.86
N LEU A 123 -2.54 4.81 -9.73
CA LEU A 123 -1.81 5.85 -9.00
C LEU A 123 -0.67 6.49 -9.81
N THR A 124 -0.15 5.80 -10.83
CA THR A 124 0.91 6.33 -11.71
C THR A 124 0.38 7.35 -12.70
N SER A 125 -0.90 7.28 -13.06
CA SER A 125 -1.57 8.19 -14.01
C SER A 125 -2.70 9.01 -13.38
N TYR A 126 -2.98 8.80 -12.08
CA TYR A 126 -4.12 9.37 -11.37
C TYR A 126 -4.17 10.90 -11.42
N GLN A 127 -5.30 11.43 -11.92
CA GLN A 127 -5.66 12.84 -11.86
C GLN A 127 -6.85 12.97 -10.89
N PRO A 128 -6.64 13.53 -9.68
CA PRO A 128 -7.69 13.59 -8.66
C PRO A 128 -8.87 14.47 -9.12
N THR A 129 -10.07 13.93 -9.02
CA THR A 129 -11.34 14.68 -9.21
C THR A 129 -11.98 15.04 -7.86
N SER A 130 -11.45 14.52 -6.77
CA SER A 130 -11.84 14.81 -5.39
C SER A 130 -10.60 14.80 -4.49
N THR A 131 -10.73 15.42 -3.32
CA THR A 131 -9.65 15.50 -2.35
C THR A 131 -10.06 14.90 -1.00
N PHE A 132 -9.07 14.52 -0.18
CA PHE A 132 -9.23 13.79 1.07
C PHE A 132 -8.41 14.44 2.19
N ASP A 133 -8.89 14.32 3.42
CA ASP A 133 -8.13 14.79 4.60
C ASP A 133 -6.97 13.86 4.94
N ALA A 134 -7.14 12.57 4.65
CA ALA A 134 -6.08 11.58 4.82
C ALA A 134 -6.01 10.62 3.63
N ILE A 135 -4.79 10.20 3.30
CA ILE A 135 -4.52 9.13 2.31
C ILE A 135 -3.63 8.08 2.96
N VAL A 136 -4.01 6.82 2.80
CA VAL A 136 -3.19 5.69 3.21
C VAL A 136 -2.65 4.98 1.97
N LEU A 137 -1.33 4.71 1.95
CA LEU A 137 -0.63 3.91 0.95
C LEU A 137 0.00 2.72 1.67
N ARG A 138 -0.67 1.56 1.64
CA ARG A 138 -0.18 0.37 2.35
C ARG A 138 0.45 -0.63 1.39
N SER A 139 1.76 -0.80 1.49
CA SER A 139 2.55 -1.75 0.66
C SER A 139 2.48 -1.48 -0.85
N VAL A 140 2.14 -0.26 -1.26
CA VAL A 140 1.96 0.14 -2.65
C VAL A 140 3.31 0.52 -3.27
N LEU A 141 4.04 1.47 -2.67
CA LEU A 141 5.27 2.00 -3.27
C LEU A 141 6.36 0.93 -3.45
N GLN A 142 6.40 -0.05 -2.55
CA GLN A 142 7.41 -1.11 -2.57
C GLN A 142 7.29 -2.10 -3.74
N VAL A 143 6.19 -2.09 -4.49
CA VAL A 143 6.00 -2.94 -5.67
C VAL A 143 6.25 -2.19 -6.98
N MET A 144 6.62 -0.91 -6.89
CA MET A 144 6.84 0.01 -8.01
C MET A 144 8.32 0.30 -8.24
N SER A 145 8.67 0.80 -9.43
CA SER A 145 9.97 1.42 -9.68
C SER A 145 10.14 2.70 -8.86
N PRO A 146 11.37 3.19 -8.63
CA PRO A 146 11.59 4.49 -7.97
C PRO A 146 10.87 5.64 -8.67
N GLU A 147 10.81 5.63 -9.99
CA GLU A 147 10.12 6.60 -10.84
C GLU A 147 8.61 6.58 -10.61
N ASP A 148 8.01 5.39 -10.67
CA ASP A 148 6.57 5.21 -10.46
C ASP A 148 6.17 5.51 -9.02
N ALA A 149 6.99 5.12 -8.04
CA ALA A 149 6.78 5.45 -6.63
C ALA A 149 6.78 6.98 -6.40
N GLN A 150 7.69 7.70 -7.08
CA GLN A 150 7.73 9.16 -7.03
C GLN A 150 6.50 9.80 -7.69
N ILE A 151 6.07 9.29 -8.85
CA ILE A 151 4.86 9.77 -9.54
C ILE A 151 3.63 9.50 -8.68
N THR A 152 3.50 8.29 -8.15
CA THR A 152 2.42 7.89 -7.23
C THR A 152 2.34 8.81 -6.02
N MET A 153 3.45 9.08 -5.36
CA MET A 153 3.49 9.97 -4.20
C MET A 153 3.04 11.39 -4.57
N LYS A 154 3.49 11.91 -5.71
CA LYS A 154 3.09 13.22 -6.22
C LYS A 154 1.59 13.29 -6.54
N ASN A 155 1.04 12.26 -7.16
CA ASN A 155 -0.39 12.20 -7.49
C ASN A 155 -1.25 12.04 -6.23
N ALA A 156 -0.84 11.20 -5.27
CA ALA A 156 -1.50 11.09 -3.98
C ALA A 156 -1.50 12.44 -3.22
N THR A 157 -0.38 13.17 -3.23
CA THR A 157 -0.30 14.49 -2.58
C THR A 157 -1.26 15.51 -3.22
N LYS A 158 -1.47 15.46 -4.56
CA LYS A 158 -2.47 16.32 -5.23
C LYS A 158 -3.89 16.03 -4.75
N ALA A 159 -4.19 14.77 -4.37
CA ALA A 159 -5.48 14.36 -3.85
C ALA A 159 -5.69 14.69 -2.36
N LEU A 160 -4.73 15.30 -1.69
CA LEU A 160 -4.90 15.81 -0.32
C LEU A 160 -5.55 17.19 -0.30
N ASN A 161 -6.46 17.38 0.65
CA ASN A 161 -6.93 18.68 1.06
C ASN A 161 -5.76 19.57 1.57
N PRO A 162 -5.90 20.89 1.66
CA PRO A 162 -4.97 21.72 2.42
C PRO A 162 -4.83 21.17 3.86
N ASN A 163 -3.61 21.08 4.37
CA ASN A 163 -3.28 20.43 5.66
C ASN A 163 -3.65 18.93 5.74
N GLY A 164 -3.99 18.30 4.64
CA GLY A 164 -4.24 16.87 4.59
C GLY A 164 -2.96 16.05 4.85
N GLU A 165 -3.11 14.81 5.25
CA GLU A 165 -2.01 13.96 5.68
C GLU A 165 -1.91 12.66 4.90
N ILE A 166 -0.69 12.19 4.72
CA ILE A 166 -0.40 10.91 4.09
C ILE A 166 0.22 9.95 5.11
N PHE A 167 -0.23 8.70 5.06
CA PHE A 167 0.28 7.57 5.85
C PHE A 167 0.77 6.50 4.89
N MET A 168 2.08 6.34 4.77
CA MET A 168 2.67 5.24 4.02
C MET A 168 3.06 4.13 4.98
N LEU A 169 2.54 2.94 4.74
CA LEU A 169 2.83 1.74 5.52
C LEU A 169 3.53 0.72 4.62
N GLY A 170 4.70 0.26 5.04
CA GLY A 170 5.44 -0.72 4.25
C GLY A 170 6.67 -1.27 4.95
N ARG A 171 7.32 -2.19 4.29
CA ARG A 171 8.67 -2.64 4.67
C ARG A 171 9.64 -1.51 4.39
N MET A 172 10.54 -1.28 5.34
CA MET A 172 11.49 -0.19 5.24
C MET A 172 12.85 -0.66 5.71
N LEU A 173 13.84 -0.48 4.85
CA LEU A 173 15.24 -0.74 5.17
C LEU A 173 15.85 0.48 5.86
N ASP A 174 16.91 0.25 6.64
CA ASP A 174 17.83 1.33 6.96
C ASP A 174 18.69 1.68 5.74
N ASP A 175 19.43 2.78 5.82
CA ASP A 175 20.24 3.27 4.69
C ASP A 175 21.43 2.36 4.35
N SER A 176 21.84 1.47 5.25
CA SER A 176 22.84 0.43 4.97
C SER A 176 22.27 -0.71 4.10
N ARG A 177 20.94 -0.84 4.01
CA ARG A 177 20.18 -1.94 3.38
C ARG A 177 20.41 -3.32 4.04
N LEU A 178 20.98 -3.35 5.24
CA LEU A 178 21.32 -4.58 5.97
C LEU A 178 20.36 -4.87 7.11
N SER A 179 19.51 -3.93 7.48
CA SER A 179 18.52 -4.09 8.55
C SER A 179 17.21 -3.36 8.26
N PRO A 180 16.11 -3.67 8.94
CA PRO A 180 15.94 -4.87 9.77
C PRO A 180 15.91 -6.14 8.93
N THR A 181 16.32 -7.27 9.49
CA THR A 181 16.45 -8.56 8.80
C THR A 181 15.20 -8.98 8.03
N GLU A 182 14.01 -8.72 8.59
CA GLU A 182 12.73 -9.06 7.97
C GLU A 182 12.47 -8.23 6.70
N ALA A 183 12.88 -6.97 6.68
CA ALA A 183 12.76 -6.13 5.48
C ALA A 183 13.78 -6.56 4.41
N VAL A 184 14.99 -6.96 4.82
CA VAL A 184 16.01 -7.52 3.92
C VAL A 184 15.49 -8.82 3.27
N ALA A 185 14.92 -9.74 4.06
CA ALA A 185 14.36 -10.99 3.54
C ALA A 185 13.24 -10.75 2.52
N VAL A 186 12.34 -9.80 2.79
CA VAL A 186 11.29 -9.41 1.84
C VAL A 186 11.87 -8.77 0.59
N ASN A 187 12.91 -7.95 0.71
CA ASN A 187 13.58 -7.35 -0.45
C ASN A 187 14.20 -8.41 -1.37
N VAL A 188 14.82 -9.46 -0.81
CA VAL A 188 15.31 -10.61 -1.59
C VAL A 188 14.15 -11.36 -2.29
N MET A 189 13.01 -11.51 -1.60
CA MET A 189 11.83 -12.13 -2.19
C MET A 189 11.30 -11.31 -3.39
N PHE A 190 11.33 -9.97 -3.31
CA PHE A 190 10.87 -9.09 -4.39
C PHE A 190 11.65 -9.25 -5.68
N LEU A 191 12.92 -9.66 -5.65
CA LEU A 191 13.70 -10.01 -6.85
C LEU A 191 13.03 -11.09 -7.70
N ASN A 192 12.16 -11.90 -7.12
CA ASN A 192 11.51 -13.01 -7.80
C ASN A 192 10.14 -12.66 -8.37
N VAL A 193 9.52 -11.58 -7.89
CA VAL A 193 8.10 -11.29 -8.17
C VAL A 193 7.86 -9.93 -8.81
N TYR A 194 8.76 -8.96 -8.64
CA TYR A 194 8.59 -7.62 -9.21
C TYR A 194 9.81 -7.20 -10.02
N PRO A 195 9.62 -6.74 -11.28
CA PRO A 195 10.74 -6.29 -12.12
C PRO A 195 11.53 -5.13 -11.53
N SER A 196 10.86 -4.25 -10.82
CA SER A 196 11.44 -3.01 -10.28
C SER A 196 11.05 -2.73 -8.82
N GLY A 197 10.18 -3.57 -8.23
CA GLY A 197 9.75 -3.41 -6.85
C GLY A 197 10.85 -3.75 -5.86
N GLN A 198 10.94 -2.98 -4.77
CA GLN A 198 11.93 -3.19 -3.71
C GLN A 198 11.48 -2.59 -2.37
N ALA A 199 12.02 -3.11 -1.29
CA ALA A 199 11.95 -2.42 -0.02
C ALA A 199 12.91 -1.22 -0.07
N TYR A 200 12.34 -0.02 -0.06
CA TYR A 200 13.11 1.22 -0.05
C TYR A 200 13.69 1.52 1.34
N THR A 201 14.78 2.28 1.37
CA THR A 201 15.34 2.78 2.62
C THR A 201 14.52 3.96 3.16
N GLU A 202 14.74 4.32 4.44
CA GLU A 202 14.10 5.50 5.02
C GLU A 202 14.42 6.77 4.24
N SER A 203 15.67 6.96 3.85
CA SER A 203 16.11 8.13 3.09
C SER A 203 15.43 8.21 1.71
N GLU A 204 15.25 7.07 1.03
CA GLU A 204 14.54 7.02 -0.26
C GLU A 204 13.06 7.38 -0.10
N TYR A 205 12.36 6.80 0.87
CA TYR A 205 10.97 7.16 1.16
C TYR A 205 10.84 8.64 1.53
N ARG A 206 11.71 9.17 2.39
CA ARG A 206 11.71 10.60 2.74
C ARG A 206 11.94 11.49 1.50
N SER A 207 12.80 11.06 0.58
CA SER A 207 13.01 11.76 -0.69
C SER A 207 11.73 11.82 -1.53
N PHE A 208 10.96 10.73 -1.62
CA PHE A 208 9.68 10.72 -2.34
C PHE A 208 8.68 11.71 -1.72
N PHE A 209 8.59 11.75 -0.41
CA PHE A 209 7.72 12.67 0.33
C PHE A 209 8.10 14.14 0.09
N LEU A 210 9.37 14.48 0.28
CA LEU A 210 9.86 15.84 0.10
C LEU A 210 9.66 16.34 -1.35
N LYS A 211 9.99 15.52 -2.34
CA LYS A 211 9.80 15.83 -3.76
C LYS A 211 8.32 15.95 -4.17
N ALA A 212 7.41 15.36 -3.40
CA ALA A 212 5.97 15.52 -3.58
C ALA A 212 5.40 16.76 -2.89
N GLY A 213 6.21 17.51 -2.12
CA GLY A 213 5.78 18.72 -1.41
C GLY A 213 5.16 18.42 -0.03
N LEU A 214 5.50 17.30 0.56
CA LEU A 214 5.11 16.95 1.93
C LEU A 214 6.18 17.42 2.92
N GLU A 215 5.73 17.74 4.14
CA GLU A 215 6.57 18.21 5.25
C GLU A 215 6.19 17.49 6.56
N ASN A 216 6.91 17.77 7.64
CA ASN A 216 6.70 17.17 8.96
C ASN A 216 6.73 15.63 8.92
N ILE A 217 7.74 15.09 8.20
CA ILE A 217 7.86 13.65 7.98
C ILE A 217 8.31 12.97 9.27
N GLU A 218 7.44 12.14 9.83
CA GLU A 218 7.70 11.33 11.01
C GLU A 218 7.66 9.85 10.70
N ARG A 219 8.50 9.07 11.39
CA ARG A 219 8.52 7.60 11.30
C ARG A 219 8.10 6.97 12.60
N LYS A 220 7.16 6.02 12.52
CA LYS A 220 6.83 5.08 13.60
C LYS A 220 7.28 3.68 13.20
N GLN A 221 8.26 3.14 13.90
CA GLN A 221 8.70 1.76 13.69
C GLN A 221 7.69 0.78 14.25
N MET A 222 7.52 -0.33 13.54
CA MET A 222 6.63 -1.43 13.90
C MET A 222 7.43 -2.74 13.93
N SER A 223 6.84 -3.79 14.48
CA SER A 223 7.44 -5.13 14.45
C SER A 223 7.55 -5.67 13.00
N GLY A 224 8.49 -6.61 12.79
CA GLY A 224 8.62 -7.34 11.52
C GLY A 224 9.10 -6.47 10.36
N GLY A 225 9.92 -5.45 10.62
CA GLY A 225 10.47 -4.57 9.58
C GLY A 225 9.47 -3.63 8.92
N TYR A 226 8.24 -3.54 9.44
CA TYR A 226 7.25 -2.54 9.01
C TYR A 226 7.51 -1.19 9.66
N SER A 227 7.15 -0.14 8.95
CA SER A 227 7.11 1.24 9.47
C SER A 227 5.90 1.98 8.91
N ILE A 228 5.48 3.01 9.64
CA ILE A 228 4.58 4.04 9.14
C ILE A 228 5.42 5.29 8.95
N LEU A 229 5.47 5.81 7.73
CA LEU A 229 5.84 7.20 7.48
C LEU A 229 4.58 8.04 7.38
N HIS A 230 4.54 9.10 8.14
CA HIS A 230 3.46 10.06 8.19
C HIS A 230 3.99 11.44 7.82
N ALA A 231 3.23 12.20 7.04
CA ALA A 231 3.58 13.56 6.67
C ALA A 231 2.33 14.38 6.32
N SER A 232 2.45 15.70 6.41
CA SER A 232 1.42 16.66 6.05
C SER A 232 1.71 17.35 4.72
N LYS A 233 0.66 17.75 4.01
CA LYS A 233 0.79 18.57 2.81
C LYS A 233 1.15 19.99 3.21
N LYS A 234 2.16 20.54 2.56
CA LYS A 234 2.52 21.95 2.69
C LYS A 234 1.38 22.84 2.18
N ASN A 235 1.07 23.88 2.95
CA ASN A 235 0.08 24.92 2.57
C ASN A 235 0.54 25.74 1.35
#